data_8f39d01e999afbbcaa797cafa24bca5f
#
_entry.id   8f39d01e999afbbcaa797cafa24bca5f
#
_cell.length_a   1.000
_cell.length_b   1.000
_cell.length_c   1.000
_cell.angle_alpha   90.00
_cell.angle_beta   90.00
_cell.angle_gamma   90.00
#
_symmetry.space_group_name_H-M   'P 1'
#
loop_
_entity.id
_entity.type
_entity.pdbx_description
1 polymer ?
#
loop_
_entity_poly.entity_id
_entity_poly.type
_entity_poly.pdbx_seq_one_letter_code
_entity_poly.pdbx_strand_id
1 'polypeptide(L)'
;MEDVKHILKPVIDLKKTGEKIKTLRKSNGFTVHELQLLFGFEYPQAIYAWECGKNIPSIDNLLVLSRLFTVAIDDIVCYSLVDILCSC
;
A
#
# COMPACT_ATOMS: atom_id res chain seq x y z
N MET A 1 32.11 16.35 15.05
CA MET A 1 31.53 15.98 14.88
C MET A 1 30.76 15.99 13.90
N GLU A 2 30.12 15.62 13.44
CA GLU A 2 29.54 15.66 12.53
C GLU A 2 28.40 16.21 12.53
N ASP A 3 28.10 16.93 11.88
CA ASP A 3 26.92 17.68 11.81
C ASP A 3 26.02 17.24 10.73
N VAL A 4 26.44 16.28 10.00
CA VAL A 4 25.69 15.70 8.90
C VAL A 4 25.00 14.46 9.39
N LYS A 5 23.69 14.40 9.22
CA LYS A 5 22.90 13.25 9.61
C LYS A 5 22.35 12.57 8.37
N HIS A 6 22.46 11.27 8.37
CA HIS A 6 21.85 10.45 7.33
C HIS A 6 20.53 9.92 7.85
N ILE A 7 19.48 10.25 7.17
CA ILE A 7 18.14 9.84 7.55
C ILE A 7 17.60 8.94 6.44
N LEU A 8 17.24 7.73 6.81
CA LEU A 8 16.61 6.81 5.85
C LEU A 8 15.12 7.09 5.82
N LYS A 9 14.65 7.51 4.68
CA LYS A 9 13.26 7.87 4.49
C LYS A 9 12.57 6.83 3.62
N PRO A 10 11.43 6.27 4.06
CA PRO A 10 10.66 5.38 3.20
C PRO A 10 10.02 6.17 2.08
N VAL A 11 10.16 5.65 0.86
CA VAL A 11 9.48 6.19 -0.31
C VAL A 11 8.62 5.07 -0.87
N ILE A 12 7.31 5.30 -0.90
CA ILE A 12 6.36 4.29 -1.33
C ILE A 12 6.48 4.06 -2.82
N ASP A 13 6.52 2.78 -3.18
CA ASP A 13 6.44 2.36 -4.58
C ASP A 13 4.98 2.04 -4.88
N LEU A 14 4.32 2.96 -5.54
CA LEU A 14 2.89 2.83 -5.81
C LEU A 14 2.57 1.61 -6.67
N LYS A 15 3.40 1.39 -7.69
CA LYS A 15 3.14 0.29 -8.61
C LYS A 15 3.31 -1.05 -7.93
N LYS A 16 4.40 -1.22 -7.17
CA LYS A 16 4.64 -2.47 -6.46
C LYS A 16 3.61 -2.70 -5.37
N THR A 17 3.18 -1.64 -4.70
CA THR A 17 2.12 -1.76 -3.70
C THR A 17 0.83 -2.23 -4.35
N GLY A 18 0.49 -1.67 -5.51
CA GLY A 18 -0.70 -2.08 -6.24
C GLY A 18 -0.65 -3.53 -6.67
N GLU A 19 0.50 -3.97 -7.17
CA GLU A 19 0.70 -5.37 -7.54
C GLU A 19 0.57 -6.28 -6.33
N LYS A 20 1.09 -5.85 -5.18
CA LYS A 20 0.99 -6.63 -3.96
C LYS A 20 -0.45 -6.77 -3.50
N ILE A 21 -1.21 -5.68 -3.56
CA ILE A 21 -2.63 -5.72 -3.21
C ILE A 21 -3.36 -6.72 -4.10
N LYS A 22 -3.09 -6.66 -5.40
CA LYS A 22 -3.73 -7.56 -6.35
C LYS A 22 -3.36 -9.01 -6.08
N THR A 23 -2.08 -9.27 -5.81
CA THR A 23 -1.59 -10.61 -5.50
C THR A 23 -2.25 -11.15 -4.23
N LEU A 24 -2.28 -10.33 -3.18
CA LEU A 24 -2.90 -10.74 -1.92
C LEU A 24 -4.40 -10.97 -2.09
N ARG A 25 -5.07 -10.11 -2.85
CA ARG A 25 -6.49 -10.30 -3.13
C ARG A 25 -6.75 -11.65 -3.78
N LYS A 26 -5.99 -11.94 -4.84
CA LYS A 26 -6.18 -13.19 -5.58
C LYS A 26 -5.83 -14.40 -4.75
N SER A 27 -4.73 -14.34 -4.00
CA SER A 27 -4.30 -15.48 -3.19
C SER A 27 -5.24 -15.75 -2.03
N ASN A 28 -6.02 -14.76 -1.62
CA ASN A 28 -7.04 -14.93 -0.59
C ASN A 28 -8.41 -15.21 -1.18
N GLY A 29 -8.51 -15.35 -2.50
CA GLY A 29 -9.74 -15.77 -3.16
C GLY A 29 -10.77 -14.68 -3.34
N PHE A 30 -10.39 -13.42 -3.27
CA PHE A 30 -11.34 -12.32 -3.45
C PHE A 30 -11.35 -11.80 -4.86
N THR A 31 -12.54 -11.57 -5.41
CA THR A 31 -12.69 -10.80 -6.63
C THR A 31 -12.74 -9.32 -6.29
N VAL A 32 -12.53 -8.47 -7.31
CA VAL A 32 -12.67 -7.03 -7.11
C VAL A 32 -14.09 -6.69 -6.65
N HIS A 33 -15.07 -7.37 -7.22
CA HIS A 33 -16.46 -7.13 -6.84
C HIS A 33 -16.72 -7.46 -5.37
N GLU A 34 -16.14 -8.57 -4.90
CA GLU A 34 -16.27 -8.92 -3.49
C GLU A 34 -15.65 -7.89 -2.58
N LEU A 35 -14.47 -7.38 -2.93
CA LEU A 35 -13.86 -6.31 -2.16
C LEU A 35 -14.71 -5.04 -2.19
N GLN A 36 -15.24 -4.72 -3.36
CA GLN A 36 -16.14 -3.56 -3.49
C GLN A 36 -17.28 -3.64 -2.48
N LEU A 37 -17.90 -4.81 -2.38
CA LEU A 37 -19.01 -5.01 -1.47
C LEU A 37 -18.58 -4.93 -0.01
N LEU A 38 -17.43 -5.53 0.30
CA LEU A 38 -16.90 -5.52 1.67
C LEU A 38 -16.59 -4.11 2.14
N PHE A 39 -16.06 -3.27 1.25
CA PHE A 39 -15.72 -1.90 1.58
C PHE A 39 -16.93 -0.98 1.54
N GLY A 40 -18.05 -1.45 1.00
CA GLY A 40 -19.23 -0.60 0.83
C GLY A 40 -19.06 0.46 -0.24
N PHE A 41 -18.18 0.23 -1.20
CA PHE A 41 -17.98 1.19 -2.29
C PHE A 41 -19.08 1.07 -3.32
N GLU A 42 -19.55 2.21 -3.80
CA GLU A 42 -20.57 2.25 -4.83
C GLU A 42 -20.00 1.72 -6.16
N TYR A 43 -18.72 1.96 -6.41
CA TYR A 43 -18.06 1.57 -7.64
C TYR A 43 -16.71 0.95 -7.34
N PRO A 44 -16.14 0.14 -8.24
CA PRO A 44 -14.86 -0.53 -8.00
C PRO A 44 -13.63 0.32 -8.32
N GLN A 45 -13.81 1.58 -8.74
CA GLN A 45 -12.71 2.41 -9.22
C GLN A 45 -11.58 2.57 -8.21
N ALA A 46 -11.91 2.69 -6.93
CA ALA A 46 -10.87 2.85 -5.91
C ALA A 46 -9.95 1.63 -5.88
N ILE A 47 -10.53 0.43 -5.97
CA ILE A 47 -9.75 -0.80 -5.92
C ILE A 47 -8.86 -0.91 -7.16
N TYR A 48 -9.41 -0.61 -8.32
CA TYR A 48 -8.62 -0.60 -9.55
C TYR A 48 -7.49 0.42 -9.49
N ALA A 49 -7.76 1.60 -8.92
CA ALA A 49 -6.74 2.63 -8.77
C ALA A 49 -5.60 2.16 -7.87
N TRP A 50 -5.91 1.45 -6.79
CA TRP A 50 -4.87 0.88 -5.93
C TRP A 50 -4.04 -0.14 -6.70
N GLU A 51 -4.71 -1.06 -7.39
CA GLU A 51 -4.03 -2.19 -8.03
C GLU A 51 -3.19 -1.76 -9.23
N CYS A 52 -3.55 -0.68 -9.89
CA CYS A 52 -2.75 -0.19 -11.01
C CYS A 52 -1.69 0.83 -10.57
N GLY A 53 -1.58 1.12 -9.29
CA GLY A 53 -0.55 2.01 -8.80
C GLY A 53 -0.84 3.49 -8.97
N LYS A 54 -2.10 3.84 -9.14
CA LYS A 54 -2.47 5.24 -9.31
C LYS A 54 -2.42 5.98 -7.98
N ASN A 55 -2.88 5.34 -6.93
CA ASN A 55 -2.79 5.87 -5.58
C ASN A 55 -2.79 4.72 -4.59
N ILE A 56 -2.57 5.05 -3.32
CA ILE A 56 -2.51 4.07 -2.26
C ILE A 56 -3.81 4.17 -1.43
N PRO A 57 -4.29 3.06 -0.87
CA PRO A 57 -5.45 3.13 0.01
C PRO A 57 -5.17 4.04 1.21
N SER A 58 -6.22 4.66 1.73
CA SER A 58 -6.12 5.41 2.97
C SER A 58 -5.72 4.48 4.11
N ILE A 59 -5.29 5.06 5.22
CA ILE A 59 -4.92 4.27 6.40
C ILE A 59 -6.08 3.37 6.83
N ASP A 60 -7.29 3.90 6.84
CA ASP A 60 -8.47 3.13 7.20
C ASP A 60 -8.63 1.90 6.31
N ASN A 61 -8.49 2.12 5.00
CA ASN A 61 -8.64 1.03 4.04
C ASN A 61 -7.48 0.04 4.12
N LEU A 62 -6.26 0.52 4.41
CA LEU A 62 -5.13 -0.37 4.64
C LEU A 62 -5.36 -1.27 5.84
N LEU A 63 -5.94 -0.73 6.91
CA LEU A 63 -6.25 -1.54 8.08
C LEU A 63 -7.26 -2.64 7.74
N VAL A 64 -8.27 -2.32 6.92
CA VAL A 64 -9.22 -3.33 6.49
C VAL A 64 -8.54 -4.40 5.66
N LEU A 65 -7.71 -4.00 4.69
CA LEU A 65 -6.97 -4.97 3.86
C LEU A 65 -6.06 -5.84 4.69
N SER A 66 -5.39 -5.26 5.67
CA SER A 66 -4.52 -5.99 6.59
C SER A 66 -5.28 -7.10 7.29
N ARG A 67 -6.49 -6.81 7.75
CA ARG A 67 -7.34 -7.79 8.42
C ARG A 67 -7.84 -8.85 7.45
N LEU A 68 -8.30 -8.41 6.26
CA LEU A 68 -8.82 -9.35 5.27
C LEU A 68 -7.77 -10.33 4.79
N PHE A 69 -6.56 -9.83 4.57
CA PHE A 69 -5.47 -10.65 4.02
C PHE A 69 -4.62 -11.30 5.11
N THR A 70 -4.88 -10.97 6.37
CA THR A 70 -4.13 -11.49 7.52
C THR A 70 -2.64 -11.22 7.38
N VAL A 71 -2.30 -9.99 7.04
CA VAL A 71 -0.91 -9.54 6.92
C VAL A 71 -0.78 -8.17 7.58
N ALA A 72 0.43 -7.79 7.91
CA ALA A 72 0.68 -6.45 8.43
C ALA A 72 0.61 -5.43 7.29
N ILE A 73 0.38 -4.16 7.64
CA ILE A 73 0.38 -3.09 6.64
C ILE A 73 1.73 -3.04 5.92
N ASP A 74 2.82 -3.25 6.63
CA ASP A 74 4.17 -3.29 6.04
C ASP A 74 4.31 -4.38 4.99
N ASP A 75 3.50 -5.42 5.06
CA ASP A 75 3.51 -6.48 4.06
C ASP A 75 2.68 -6.11 2.83
N ILE A 76 1.87 -5.06 2.92
CA ILE A 76 1.08 -4.58 1.79
C ILE A 76 1.80 -3.47 1.07
N VAL A 77 2.29 -2.49 1.83
CA VAL A 77 2.91 -1.29 1.27
C VAL A 77 4.37 -1.57 0.93
N CYS A 78 4.70 -1.47 -0.34
CA CYS A 78 6.07 -1.65 -0.81
C CYS A 78 6.74 -0.29 -0.84
N TYR A 79 7.96 -0.24 -0.34
CA TYR A 79 8.71 1.00 -0.28
C TYR A 79 10.20 0.72 -0.34
N SER A 80 10.97 1.75 -0.64
CA SER A 80 12.42 1.69 -0.55
C SER A 80 12.87 2.76 0.43
N LEU A 81 14.01 2.52 1.04
CA LEU A 81 14.59 3.48 1.95
C LEU A 81 15.58 4.35 1.18
N VAL A 82 15.37 5.65 1.24
CA VAL A 82 16.21 6.62 0.54
C VAL A 82 17.00 7.39 1.58
N ASP A 83 18.32 7.46 1.38
CA ASP A 83 19.18 8.18 2.29
C ASP A 83 19.06 9.67 2.00
N ILE A 84 18.60 10.40 2.98
CA ILE A 84 18.50 11.84 2.87
C ILE A 84 19.65 12.44 3.67
N LEU A 85 20.51 13.16 2.96
CA LEU A 85 21.58 13.89 3.60
C LEU A 85 21.00 15.18 4.15
N CYS A 86 20.91 15.26 5.45
CA CYS A 86 20.36 16.43 6.11
C CYS A 86 21.48 17.41 6.40
N SER A 87 21.66 18.35 5.49
CA SER A 87 22.60 19.42 5.70
C SER A 87 21.84 20.72 5.61
N CYS A 88 22.03 21.55 6.52
CA CYS A 88 21.27 22.80 6.54
C CYS A 88 21.90 23.88 5.77
#